data_474826301d15e0857548bbf837417f69
#
_entry.id   474826301d15e0857548bbf837417f69
#
_cell.length_a   1.000
_cell.length_b   1.000
_cell.length_c   1.000
_cell.angle_alpha   90.00
_cell.angle_beta   90.00
_cell.angle_gamma   90.00
#
_symmetry.space_group_name_H-M   'P 1'
#
loop_
_entity.id
_entity.type
_entity.pdbx_description
1 polymer ?
#
loop_
_entity_poly.entity_id
_entity_poly.type
_entity_poly.pdbx_seq_one_letter_code
_entity_poly.pdbx_strand_id
1 'polypeptide(L)'
;MSEYKPSAPFTVPLYLLIPVSKTVKGSTKNVYPECGDLIYCSFKTFGGTEVTTNGVLAVENTAIIETWYRPDIKANCRFKTVDGLTYEILGTPENINQRNQYLKFKIKAVKGGS
;
A
#
# COMPACT_ATOMS: atom_id res chain seq x y z
N MET A 1 -1.10 30.16 -2.40
CA MET A 1 -0.58 28.82 -2.03
C MET A 1 -0.56 27.94 -3.26
N SER A 2 0.60 27.38 -3.58
CA SER A 2 0.72 26.54 -4.76
C SER A 2 0.02 25.19 -4.53
N GLU A 3 -0.62 24.68 -5.58
CA GLU A 3 -1.18 23.35 -5.55
C GLU A 3 -0.08 22.31 -5.52
N TYR A 4 -0.32 21.23 -4.78
CA TYR A 4 0.57 20.08 -4.82
C TYR A 4 0.43 19.39 -6.18
N LYS A 5 1.56 19.09 -6.78
CA LYS A 5 1.60 18.30 -8.01
C LYS A 5 2.45 17.06 -7.77
N PRO A 6 1.93 15.87 -8.12
CA PRO A 6 2.73 14.65 -7.99
C PRO A 6 4.02 14.74 -8.80
N SER A 7 5.08 14.15 -8.27
CA SER A 7 6.39 14.18 -8.93
C SER A 7 6.47 13.26 -10.14
N ALA A 8 5.53 12.33 -10.27
CA ALA A 8 5.52 11.37 -11.37
C ALA A 8 4.08 11.08 -11.79
N PRO A 9 3.86 10.71 -13.06
CA PRO A 9 2.52 10.38 -13.50
C PRO A 9 2.02 9.08 -12.86
N PHE A 10 0.69 8.94 -12.76
CA PHE A 10 0.06 7.75 -12.21
C PHE A 10 -0.15 6.73 -13.33
N THR A 11 0.88 5.96 -13.62
CA THR A 11 0.88 5.01 -14.74
C THR A 11 1.04 3.55 -14.31
N VAL A 12 1.35 3.30 -13.04
CA VAL A 12 1.58 1.94 -12.55
C VAL A 12 0.26 1.36 -12.04
N PRO A 13 -0.20 0.24 -12.61
CA PRO A 13 -1.44 -0.39 -12.16
C PRO A 13 -1.22 -1.24 -10.91
N LEU A 14 -2.11 -1.08 -9.94
CA LEU A 14 -2.15 -1.91 -8.74
C LEU A 14 -3.60 -2.29 -8.44
N TYR A 15 -3.79 -3.49 -7.91
CA TYR A 15 -5.10 -3.90 -7.43
C TYR A 15 -5.23 -3.57 -5.95
N LEU A 16 -6.27 -2.84 -5.60
CA LEU A 16 -6.56 -2.46 -4.21
C LEU A 16 -7.32 -3.59 -3.54
N LEU A 17 -6.74 -4.12 -2.47
CA LEU A 17 -7.37 -5.20 -1.70
C LEU A 17 -7.87 -4.63 -0.39
N ILE A 18 -9.20 -4.52 -0.27
CA ILE A 18 -9.84 -4.02 0.95
C ILE A 18 -10.24 -5.22 1.79
N PRO A 19 -9.76 -5.32 3.04
CA PRO A 19 -10.08 -6.48 3.87
C PRO A 19 -11.55 -6.51 4.26
N VAL A 20 -12.09 -7.71 4.35
CA VAL A 20 -13.44 -7.96 4.81
C VAL A 20 -13.34 -8.71 6.13
N SER A 21 -14.07 -8.23 7.15
CA SER A 21 -14.11 -8.90 8.45
C SER A 21 -14.98 -10.15 8.37
N LYS A 22 -14.44 -11.28 8.82
CA LYS A 22 -15.19 -12.54 8.94
C LYS A 22 -15.07 -13.05 10.35
N THR A 23 -16.19 -13.52 10.91
CA THR A 23 -16.22 -14.14 12.21
C THR A 23 -16.26 -15.66 12.03
N VAL A 24 -15.24 -16.34 12.54
CA VAL A 24 -15.17 -17.80 12.51
C VAL A 24 -14.91 -18.27 13.93
N LYS A 25 -15.81 -19.12 14.44
CA LYS A 25 -15.71 -19.70 15.80
C LYS A 25 -15.49 -18.64 16.87
N GLY A 26 -16.19 -17.51 16.76
CA GLY A 26 -16.10 -16.45 17.75
C GLY A 26 -14.92 -15.51 17.58
N SER A 27 -14.04 -15.75 16.61
CA SER A 27 -12.91 -14.88 16.32
C SER A 27 -13.17 -14.07 15.05
N THR A 28 -12.84 -12.78 15.10
CA THR A 28 -12.97 -11.91 13.94
C THR A 28 -11.61 -11.79 13.25
N LYS A 29 -11.58 -12.09 11.96
CA LYS A 29 -10.36 -11.98 11.15
C LYS A 29 -10.60 -11.12 9.92
N ASN A 30 -9.58 -10.42 9.48
CA ASN A 30 -9.61 -9.71 8.21
C ASN A 30 -9.18 -10.66 7.10
N VAL A 31 -10.02 -10.78 6.09
CA VAL A 31 -9.74 -11.61 4.91
C VAL A 31 -9.63 -10.71 3.70
N TYR A 32 -8.57 -10.91 2.93
CA TYR A 32 -8.33 -10.12 1.72
C TYR A 32 -8.81 -10.86 0.50
N PRO A 33 -9.51 -10.17 -0.43
CA PRO A 33 -9.93 -10.80 -1.68
C PRO A 33 -8.72 -11.09 -2.56
N GLU A 34 -8.87 -12.03 -3.51
CA GLU A 34 -7.80 -12.35 -4.46
C GLU A 34 -7.56 -11.23 -5.45
N CYS A 35 -8.57 -10.44 -5.77
CA CYS A 35 -8.43 -9.28 -6.61
C CYS A 35 -9.36 -8.17 -6.12
N GLY A 36 -9.09 -6.96 -6.55
CA GLY A 36 -9.88 -5.80 -6.16
C GLY A 36 -9.88 -4.78 -7.27
N ASP A 37 -10.22 -3.55 -6.94
CA ASP A 37 -10.28 -2.47 -7.92
C ASP A 37 -8.90 -2.16 -8.46
N LEU A 38 -8.81 -1.99 -9.76
CA LEU A 38 -7.59 -1.54 -10.40
C LEU A 38 -7.43 -0.03 -10.21
N ILE A 39 -6.31 0.37 -9.65
CA ILE A 39 -5.97 1.79 -9.52
C ILE A 39 -4.66 2.06 -10.24
N TYR A 40 -4.46 3.31 -10.63
CA TYR A 40 -3.20 3.75 -11.21
C TYR A 40 -2.51 4.69 -10.25
N CYS A 41 -1.21 4.51 -10.09
CA CYS A 41 -0.43 5.27 -9.13
C CYS A 41 0.98 5.51 -9.65
N SER A 42 1.73 6.35 -8.95
CA SER A 42 3.17 6.40 -9.11
C SER A 42 3.80 5.46 -8.10
N PHE A 43 4.82 4.73 -8.51
CA PHE A 43 5.45 3.71 -7.70
C PHE A 43 6.95 3.99 -7.69
N LYS A 44 7.45 4.44 -6.54
CA LYS A 44 8.85 4.81 -6.41
C LYS A 44 9.50 3.89 -5.37
N THR A 45 10.39 3.03 -5.84
CA THR A 45 11.10 2.10 -4.95
C THR A 45 12.29 2.78 -4.30
N PHE A 46 12.64 2.29 -3.11
CA PHE A 46 13.82 2.77 -2.38
C PHE A 46 15.05 1.90 -2.61
N GLY A 47 14.91 0.81 -3.34
CA GLY A 47 15.99 -0.13 -3.53
C GLY A 47 16.23 -1.06 -2.34
N GLY A 48 15.31 -1.09 -1.41
CA GLY A 48 15.41 -1.91 -0.22
C GLY A 48 16.01 -1.15 0.96
N THR A 49 15.47 -1.41 2.14
CA THR A 49 15.92 -0.81 3.39
C THR A 49 16.59 -1.89 4.23
N GLU A 50 17.83 -1.63 4.64
CA GLU A 50 18.54 -2.55 5.51
C GLU A 50 18.06 -2.36 6.95
N VAL A 51 17.65 -3.45 7.57
CA VAL A 51 17.18 -3.44 8.94
C VAL A 51 17.97 -4.50 9.72
N THR A 52 18.52 -4.10 10.87
CA THR A 52 19.20 -5.04 11.73
C THR A 52 18.31 -5.37 12.91
N THR A 53 17.94 -6.64 13.03
CA THR A 53 17.13 -7.13 14.15
C THR A 53 17.85 -8.32 14.77
N ASN A 54 18.12 -8.25 16.07
CA ASN A 54 18.82 -9.32 16.80
C ASN A 54 20.16 -9.70 16.14
N GLY A 55 20.86 -8.71 15.59
CA GLY A 55 22.14 -8.94 14.93
C GLY A 55 22.05 -9.51 13.53
N VAL A 56 20.86 -9.71 13.02
CA VAL A 56 20.66 -10.21 11.65
C VAL A 56 20.28 -9.05 10.74
N LEU A 57 21.05 -8.90 9.66
CA LEU A 57 20.77 -7.89 8.65
C LEU A 57 19.72 -8.42 7.68
N ALA A 58 18.66 -7.65 7.51
CA ALA A 58 17.59 -7.97 6.56
C ALA A 58 17.34 -6.79 5.63
N VAL A 59 16.88 -7.08 4.42
CA VAL A 59 16.52 -6.06 3.44
C VAL A 59 15.02 -6.14 3.21
N GLU A 60 14.33 -5.02 3.40
CA GLU A 60 12.90 -4.92 3.14
C GLU A 60 12.65 -4.16 1.84
N ASN A 61 11.77 -4.70 1.00
CA ASN A 61 11.37 -4.04 -0.23
C ASN A 61 10.27 -3.05 0.08
N THR A 62 10.60 -1.77 0.01
CA THR A 62 9.68 -0.69 0.29
C THR A 62 9.51 0.23 -0.91
N ALA A 63 8.39 0.92 -0.96
CA ALA A 63 8.12 1.87 -2.02
C ALA A 63 7.21 2.99 -1.49
N ILE A 64 7.25 4.13 -2.19
CA ILE A 64 6.30 5.21 -1.95
C ILE A 64 5.29 5.20 -3.09
N ILE A 65 4.02 5.27 -2.72
CA ILE A 65 2.91 5.31 -3.66
C ILE A 65 2.24 6.67 -3.56
N GLU A 66 1.96 7.28 -4.71
CA GLU A 66 1.08 8.42 -4.81
C GLU A 66 -0.03 8.08 -5.79
N THR A 67 -1.26 8.40 -5.44
CA THR A 67 -2.43 8.12 -6.27
C THR A 67 -3.54 9.13 -6.02
N TRP A 68 -4.62 9.02 -6.79
CA TRP A 68 -5.80 9.84 -6.58
C TRP A 68 -6.43 9.53 -5.23
N TYR A 69 -7.03 10.54 -4.61
CA TYR A 69 -7.70 10.35 -3.33
C TYR A 69 -8.83 9.32 -3.44
N ARG A 70 -8.82 8.37 -2.51
CA ARG A 70 -9.90 7.40 -2.34
C ARG A 70 -10.13 7.20 -0.86
N PRO A 71 -11.36 7.43 -0.37
CA PRO A 71 -11.63 7.27 1.07
C PRO A 71 -11.56 5.82 1.54
N ASP A 72 -11.64 4.86 0.63
CA ASP A 72 -11.56 3.42 0.97
C ASP A 72 -10.12 2.92 1.11
N ILE A 73 -9.11 3.71 0.73
CA ILE A 73 -7.71 3.33 0.96
C ILE A 73 -7.35 3.69 2.40
N LYS A 74 -7.23 2.67 3.24
CA LYS A 74 -6.93 2.81 4.66
C LYS A 74 -5.70 2.01 5.02
N ALA A 75 -5.18 2.21 6.23
CA ALA A 75 -3.95 1.56 6.68
C ALA A 75 -4.03 0.03 6.66
N ASN A 76 -5.21 -0.56 6.73
CA ASN A 76 -5.39 -2.01 6.71
C ASN A 76 -5.51 -2.60 5.30
N CYS A 77 -5.48 -1.77 4.26
CA CYS A 77 -5.55 -2.26 2.88
C CYS A 77 -4.24 -2.85 2.43
N ARG A 78 -4.31 -3.68 1.39
CA ARG A 78 -3.14 -4.23 0.71
C ARG A 78 -3.23 -3.91 -0.78
N PHE A 79 -2.10 -4.08 -1.45
CA PHE A 79 -2.02 -3.87 -2.90
C PHE A 79 -1.37 -5.08 -3.54
N LYS A 80 -1.85 -5.43 -4.71
CA LYS A 80 -1.30 -6.54 -5.47
C LYS A 80 -0.90 -6.05 -6.85
N THR A 81 0.33 -6.37 -7.27
CA THR A 81 0.79 -6.02 -8.61
C THR A 81 0.21 -6.98 -9.63
N VAL A 82 0.32 -6.60 -10.91
CA VAL A 82 -0.12 -7.50 -12.00
C VAL A 82 0.70 -8.79 -12.03
N ASP A 83 1.92 -8.77 -11.47
CA ASP A 83 2.78 -9.94 -11.36
C ASP A 83 2.43 -10.85 -10.19
N GLY A 84 1.51 -10.44 -9.33
CA GLY A 84 1.09 -11.24 -8.19
C GLY A 84 1.81 -10.94 -6.88
N LEU A 85 2.65 -9.92 -6.83
CA LEU A 85 3.30 -9.50 -5.60
C LEU A 85 2.33 -8.73 -4.73
N THR A 86 2.35 -9.01 -3.42
CA THR A 86 1.46 -8.36 -2.46
C THR A 86 2.25 -7.42 -1.58
N TYR A 87 1.68 -6.23 -1.34
CA TYR A 87 2.26 -5.20 -0.49
C TYR A 87 1.26 -4.78 0.57
N GLU A 88 1.77 -4.41 1.75
CA GLU A 88 0.96 -3.83 2.81
C GLU A 88 1.34 -2.37 3.04
N ILE A 89 0.41 -1.58 3.57
CA ILE A 89 0.66 -0.16 3.84
C ILE A 89 1.39 -0.02 5.17
N LEU A 90 2.41 0.84 5.19
CA LEU A 90 3.14 1.21 6.39
C LEU A 90 2.58 2.54 6.90
N GLY A 91 2.02 2.53 8.09
CA GLY A 91 1.44 3.73 8.68
C GLY A 91 0.08 4.09 8.09
N THR A 92 -0.25 5.34 8.16
CA THR A 92 -1.54 5.86 7.68
C THR A 92 -1.34 6.60 6.38
N PRO A 93 -2.18 6.34 5.36
CA PRO A 93 -2.10 7.13 4.12
C PRO A 93 -2.29 8.62 4.38
N GLU A 94 -1.44 9.41 3.78
CA GLU A 94 -1.49 10.87 3.92
C GLU A 94 -2.41 11.46 2.85
N ASN A 95 -3.44 12.18 3.29
CA ASN A 95 -4.28 12.99 2.41
C ASN A 95 -3.55 14.33 2.21
N ILE A 96 -2.85 14.46 1.10
CA ILE A 96 -1.95 15.59 0.88
C ILE A 96 -2.70 16.91 0.99
N ASN A 97 -2.23 17.76 1.91
CA ASN A 97 -2.83 19.07 2.21
C ASN A 97 -4.32 18.97 2.59
N GLN A 98 -4.80 17.78 2.94
CA GLN A 98 -6.19 17.52 3.33
C GLN A 98 -7.20 18.01 2.30
N ARG A 99 -6.84 17.97 1.02
CA ARG A 99 -7.68 18.47 -0.07
C ARG A 99 -8.51 17.41 -0.77
N ASN A 100 -8.37 16.14 -0.36
CA ASN A 100 -9.09 15.02 -0.99
C ASN A 100 -8.80 14.92 -2.49
N GLN A 101 -7.55 15.19 -2.88
CA GLN A 101 -7.12 15.08 -4.27
C GLN A 101 -6.13 13.95 -4.47
N TYR A 102 -5.17 13.81 -3.56
CA TYR A 102 -4.10 12.83 -3.68
C TYR A 102 -3.83 12.17 -2.35
N LEU A 103 -3.43 10.90 -2.42
CA LEU A 103 -2.94 10.14 -1.27
C LEU A 103 -1.49 9.77 -1.50
N LYS A 104 -0.73 9.78 -0.42
CA LYS A 104 0.67 9.34 -0.43
C LYS A 104 0.88 8.41 0.75
N PHE A 105 1.52 7.27 0.49
CA PHE A 105 1.78 6.31 1.54
C PHE A 105 2.96 5.43 1.16
N LYS A 106 3.55 4.82 2.18
CA LYS A 106 4.63 3.84 1.99
C LYS A 106 4.06 2.44 2.06
N ILE A 107 4.63 1.55 1.27
CA ILE A 107 4.26 0.15 1.27
C ILE A 107 5.51 -0.71 1.39
N LYS A 108 5.33 -1.94 1.85
CA LYS A 108 6.40 -2.94 1.84
C LYS A 108 5.86 -4.28 1.38
N ALA A 109 6.72 -5.09 0.79
CA ALA A 109 6.34 -6.40 0.31
C ALA A 109 5.96 -7.31 1.49
N VAL A 110 4.87 -8.06 1.32
CA VAL A 110 4.44 -9.05 2.30
C VAL A 110 5.18 -10.33 2.02
N LYS A 111 5.89 -10.83 3.03
CA LYS A 111 6.61 -12.09 2.92
C LYS A 111 5.73 -13.25 3.37
N GLY A 112 6.04 -14.45 2.90
CA GLY A 112 5.44 -15.65 3.39
C GLY A 112 4.13 -16.05 2.73
N GLY A 113 3.81 -15.48 1.62
CA GLY A 113 2.68 -15.93 0.81
C GLY A 113 1.32 -15.91 1.48
N SER A 114 1.11 -15.03 2.39
CA SER A 114 -0.19 -14.97 3.07
C SER A 114 -1.05 -13.84 2.57
#